data_b125d645d6f5dca9ee36381f49dedd54
#
_entry.id   b125d645d6f5dca9ee36381f49dedd54
#
_cell.length_a   1.000
_cell.length_b   1.000
_cell.length_c   1.000
_cell.angle_alpha   90.00
_cell.angle_beta   90.00
_cell.angle_gamma   90.00
#
_symmetry.space_group_name_H-M   'P 1'
#
loop_
_entity.id
_entity.type
_entity.pdbx_description
1 polymer ?
#
loop_
_entity_poly.entity_id
_entity_poly.type
_entity_poly.pdbx_seq_one_letter_code
_entity_poly.pdbx_strand_id
1 'polypeptide(L)'
;MATMQRAPKPEIDPAKADKDAKPRVRPPRTTVADRQGLPRGSVRAPVSQAKTASENRPDRTKQANIAEQKVGDRLAKRLAAQANCSRSQAEQYIEGGWVRVDGQVIESVGARVLAHQTIELDKNASLEALEEITILMHKPVGFDSGEGGNPALLLLDPAKQSIDPNLAGGAAASTRFLQRHFTNLTPTTPLPNEASGLIVFTQDFRIARKLNDDADRVEQECLVQVAAIPTPSNRGKLHDDDLYQAIDRLCHGLSFNGIPLPPIKVSVAQQTDDQTWLRFAFKGIRPGQIPEMIDRVGLRLMAIKRIRIGRIPMGDLAVGEWRYLPIYKRF
;
A
#
# COMPACT_ATOMS: atom_id res chain seq x y z
N MET A 1 7.85 -43.57 -44.04
CA MET A 1 6.56 -42.90 -44.29
C MET A 1 5.50 -43.64 -43.47
N ALA A 2 5.10 -43.14 -42.34
CA ALA A 2 4.03 -43.68 -41.50
C ALA A 2 3.09 -42.50 -41.21
N THR A 3 1.87 -42.63 -41.76
CA THR A 3 0.79 -41.64 -41.73
C THR A 3 0.09 -41.73 -40.36
N MET A 4 0.16 -40.66 -39.56
CA MET A 4 -0.58 -40.57 -38.31
C MET A 4 -2.03 -40.18 -38.63
N GLN A 5 -2.96 -41.07 -38.34
CA GLN A 5 -4.40 -40.83 -38.38
C GLN A 5 -4.84 -40.01 -37.15
N ARG A 6 -5.56 -38.94 -37.41
CA ARG A 6 -6.18 -38.05 -36.42
C ARG A 6 -7.45 -38.69 -35.84
N ALA A 7 -7.57 -38.78 -34.52
CA ALA A 7 -8.77 -39.20 -33.82
C ALA A 7 -9.93 -38.22 -33.96
N PRO A 8 -11.20 -38.66 -34.04
CA PRO A 8 -12.38 -37.81 -34.20
C PRO A 8 -12.75 -37.11 -32.89
N LYS A 9 -13.27 -35.88 -33.02
CA LYS A 9 -13.86 -35.08 -31.95
C LYS A 9 -15.16 -35.70 -31.44
N PRO A 10 -15.48 -35.67 -30.13
CA PRO A 10 -16.78 -36.08 -29.63
C PRO A 10 -17.85 -35.04 -30.02
N GLU A 11 -18.95 -35.53 -30.56
CA GLU A 11 -20.20 -34.80 -30.81
C GLU A 11 -20.90 -34.50 -29.49
N ILE A 12 -21.31 -33.25 -29.30
CA ILE A 12 -22.08 -32.78 -28.13
C ILE A 12 -23.57 -32.82 -28.52
N ASP A 13 -24.33 -33.68 -27.86
CA ASP A 13 -25.77 -33.82 -27.99
C ASP A 13 -26.49 -32.62 -27.32
N PRO A 14 -27.35 -31.83 -28.02
CA PRO A 14 -27.96 -30.63 -27.49
C PRO A 14 -29.22 -30.85 -26.62
N ALA A 15 -29.50 -32.05 -26.10
CA ALA A 15 -30.77 -32.39 -25.43
C ALA A 15 -30.69 -32.54 -23.90
N LYS A 16 -29.68 -32.00 -23.21
CA LYS A 16 -29.64 -31.94 -21.73
C LYS A 16 -29.26 -30.56 -21.20
N ALA A 17 -30.15 -29.62 -21.47
CA ALA A 17 -30.17 -28.35 -20.75
C ALA A 17 -31.50 -28.23 -19.99
N ASP A 18 -31.38 -27.78 -18.74
CA ASP A 18 -32.45 -27.21 -17.92
C ASP A 18 -33.40 -28.15 -17.16
N LYS A 19 -32.95 -28.49 -15.95
CA LYS A 19 -33.87 -28.73 -14.81
C LYS A 19 -33.09 -28.63 -13.51
N ASP A 20 -32.72 -27.40 -13.06
CA ASP A 20 -32.44 -27.05 -11.65
C ASP A 20 -32.10 -25.57 -11.49
N ALA A 21 -33.00 -24.71 -11.98
CA ALA A 21 -32.99 -23.28 -11.67
C ALA A 21 -33.87 -23.02 -10.43
N LYS A 22 -33.28 -22.87 -9.25
CA LYS A 22 -33.97 -22.33 -8.06
C LYS A 22 -34.36 -20.87 -8.27
N PRO A 23 -35.59 -20.46 -7.90
CA PRO A 23 -36.05 -19.08 -8.07
C PRO A 23 -35.34 -18.12 -7.10
N ARG A 24 -34.83 -16.99 -7.64
CA ARG A 24 -34.31 -15.87 -6.87
C ARG A 24 -35.45 -15.17 -6.14
N VAL A 25 -35.44 -15.25 -4.82
CA VAL A 25 -36.31 -14.48 -3.93
C VAL A 25 -35.80 -13.05 -3.84
N ARG A 26 -36.62 -12.08 -4.25
CA ARG A 26 -36.37 -10.63 -4.01
C ARG A 26 -36.73 -10.29 -2.56
N PRO A 27 -35.95 -9.46 -1.85
CA PRO A 27 -36.34 -8.97 -0.53
C PRO A 27 -37.50 -7.99 -0.62
N PRO A 28 -38.44 -7.94 0.36
CA PRO A 28 -39.62 -7.09 0.33
C PRO A 28 -39.25 -5.62 0.56
N ARG A 29 -39.91 -4.76 -0.21
CA ARG A 29 -39.97 -3.30 0.01
C ARG A 29 -40.70 -3.03 1.31
N THR A 30 -40.07 -2.33 2.24
CA THR A 30 -40.73 -1.72 3.40
C THR A 30 -41.53 -0.50 2.94
N THR A 31 -42.85 -0.59 3.05
CA THR A 31 -43.78 0.50 2.92
C THR A 31 -43.88 1.29 4.21
N VAL A 32 -43.83 2.60 4.08
CA VAL A 32 -44.08 3.59 5.13
C VAL A 32 -45.61 3.74 5.33
N ALA A 33 -46.08 3.52 6.53
CA ALA A 33 -47.30 4.04 7.15
C ALA A 33 -47.21 3.63 8.64
N ASP A 34 -47.50 4.43 9.64
CA ASP A 34 -48.58 5.34 9.86
C ASP A 34 -48.24 6.34 10.97
N ARG A 35 -48.70 7.55 10.79
CA ARG A 35 -48.72 8.61 11.80
C ARG A 35 -49.96 8.46 12.69
N GLN A 36 -49.79 8.42 13.99
CA GLN A 36 -50.78 8.84 15.01
C GLN A 36 -49.96 9.25 16.24
N GLY A 37 -50.09 10.40 16.84
CA GLY A 37 -51.11 11.25 17.24
C GLY A 37 -50.61 11.89 18.52
N LEU A 38 -50.46 13.20 18.59
CA LEU A 38 -50.07 14.03 19.73
C LEU A 38 -51.12 14.00 20.87
N PRO A 39 -50.74 14.43 22.11
CA PRO A 39 -51.36 15.68 22.55
C PRO A 39 -50.36 16.75 23.04
N ARG A 40 -50.76 17.98 22.76
CA ARG A 40 -50.21 19.24 23.26
C ARG A 40 -50.45 19.39 24.76
N GLY A 41 -49.45 19.81 25.48
CA GLY A 41 -49.56 20.34 26.83
C GLY A 41 -48.58 21.51 26.99
N SER A 42 -49.15 22.70 27.01
CA SER A 42 -48.47 23.96 27.29
C SER A 42 -48.26 24.13 28.77
N VAL A 43 -47.05 24.45 29.24
CA VAL A 43 -46.82 25.19 30.49
C VAL A 43 -45.68 26.18 30.29
N ARG A 44 -45.98 27.43 30.68
CA ARG A 44 -45.18 28.63 30.66
C ARG A 44 -43.91 28.56 31.50
N ALA A 45 -42.94 29.36 31.05
CA ALA A 45 -41.71 29.72 31.73
C ALA A 45 -41.85 30.40 33.11
N PRO A 46 -40.76 30.48 33.88
CA PRO A 46 -40.29 31.85 34.18
C PRO A 46 -38.80 32.09 33.86
N VAL A 47 -38.58 33.34 33.57
CA VAL A 47 -37.36 34.09 33.38
C VAL A 47 -36.48 34.09 34.61
N SER A 48 -35.18 33.87 34.55
CA SER A 48 -34.19 34.84 35.07
C SER A 48 -32.73 34.42 34.81
N GLN A 49 -32.05 35.41 34.35
CA GLN A 49 -30.66 35.87 34.63
C GLN A 49 -29.50 35.25 33.87
N ALA A 50 -28.94 36.14 33.10
CA ALA A 50 -27.68 36.19 32.45
C ALA A 50 -26.47 35.76 33.30
N LYS A 51 -25.52 35.04 32.69
CA LYS A 51 -24.08 35.41 32.81
C LYS A 51 -23.26 34.75 31.70
N THR A 52 -22.59 35.64 30.99
CA THR A 52 -21.29 35.56 30.32
C THR A 52 -21.12 34.54 29.20
N ALA A 53 -21.34 35.07 28.00
CA ALA A 53 -20.82 34.56 26.74
C ALA A 53 -19.26 34.61 26.77
N SER A 54 -18.63 33.46 26.70
CA SER A 54 -17.25 33.36 26.25
C SER A 54 -17.30 33.17 24.73
N GLU A 55 -16.86 34.21 24.04
CA GLU A 55 -16.75 34.30 22.59
C GLU A 55 -15.80 33.22 22.07
N ASN A 56 -16.35 32.18 21.45
CA ASN A 56 -15.63 31.37 20.50
C ASN A 56 -15.78 32.01 19.12
N ARG A 57 -14.99 33.07 18.88
CA ARG A 57 -14.85 33.65 17.54
C ARG A 57 -14.05 32.67 16.68
N PRO A 58 -14.61 32.10 15.60
CA PRO A 58 -13.82 31.36 14.63
C PRO A 58 -12.76 32.28 14.05
N ASP A 59 -11.53 31.77 14.04
CA ASP A 59 -10.32 32.40 13.58
C ASP A 59 -10.52 33.11 12.22
N ARG A 60 -10.64 34.43 12.23
CA ARG A 60 -10.84 35.28 11.04
C ARG A 60 -9.74 35.10 10.01
N THR A 61 -8.57 34.67 10.42
CA THR A 61 -7.42 34.43 9.55
C THR A 61 -7.62 33.20 8.66
N LYS A 62 -8.23 32.12 9.17
CA LYS A 62 -8.55 30.94 8.36
C LYS A 62 -9.69 31.20 7.37
N GLN A 63 -10.68 32.01 7.74
CA GLN A 63 -11.77 32.38 6.83
C GLN A 63 -11.31 33.36 5.75
N ALA A 64 -10.39 34.29 6.05
CA ALA A 64 -9.79 35.18 5.06
C ALA A 64 -8.98 34.41 4.02
N ASN A 65 -8.12 33.46 4.45
CA ASN A 65 -7.34 32.60 3.54
C ASN A 65 -8.21 31.71 2.63
N ILE A 66 -9.35 31.21 3.14
CA ILE A 66 -10.30 30.44 2.32
C ILE A 66 -11.06 31.34 1.33
N ALA A 67 -11.33 32.58 1.69
CA ALA A 67 -11.99 33.55 0.81
C ALA A 67 -11.07 34.07 -0.29
N GLU A 68 -9.78 34.33 0.01
CA GLU A 68 -8.77 34.72 -0.98
C GLU A 68 -8.48 33.61 -1.99
N GLN A 69 -8.48 32.35 -1.57
CA GLN A 69 -8.34 31.20 -2.47
C GLN A 69 -9.50 31.06 -3.48
N LYS A 70 -10.66 31.67 -3.23
CA LYS A 70 -11.82 31.63 -4.16
C LYS A 70 -11.85 32.80 -5.15
N VAL A 71 -11.08 33.87 -4.94
CA VAL A 71 -11.17 35.13 -5.71
C VAL A 71 -10.27 35.16 -6.94
N GLY A 72 -9.24 34.30 -7.05
CA GLY A 72 -8.32 34.27 -8.20
C GLY A 72 -8.78 33.45 -9.41
N ASP A 73 -8.16 33.70 -10.56
CA ASP A 73 -8.32 32.87 -11.75
C ASP A 73 -7.67 31.49 -11.54
N ARG A 74 -8.15 30.45 -12.23
CA ARG A 74 -7.47 29.15 -12.21
C ARG A 74 -6.09 29.26 -12.84
N LEU A 75 -5.06 28.74 -12.16
CA LEU A 75 -3.67 28.75 -12.62
C LEU A 75 -3.55 28.18 -14.04
N ALA A 76 -4.19 27.01 -14.30
CA ALA A 76 -4.19 26.39 -15.63
C ALA A 76 -4.75 27.31 -16.72
N LYS A 77 -5.78 28.13 -16.44
CA LYS A 77 -6.35 29.06 -17.41
C LYS A 77 -5.34 30.20 -17.74
N ARG A 78 -4.71 30.77 -16.73
CA ARG A 78 -3.73 31.85 -16.93
C ARG A 78 -2.46 31.35 -17.60
N LEU A 79 -1.95 30.18 -17.18
CA LEU A 79 -0.80 29.53 -17.80
C LEU A 79 -1.05 29.20 -19.27
N ALA A 80 -2.22 28.64 -19.61
CA ALA A 80 -2.59 28.31 -21.00
C ALA A 80 -2.57 29.55 -21.88
N ALA A 81 -3.08 30.69 -21.40
CA ALA A 81 -3.05 31.96 -22.12
C ALA A 81 -1.62 32.51 -22.27
N GLN A 82 -0.79 32.41 -21.23
CA GLN A 82 0.58 32.93 -21.21
C GLN A 82 1.53 32.08 -22.06
N ALA A 83 1.45 30.75 -21.96
CA ALA A 83 2.31 29.81 -22.67
C ALA A 83 1.78 29.42 -24.06
N ASN A 84 0.65 30.01 -24.51
CA ASN A 84 -0.02 29.69 -25.77
C ASN A 84 -0.22 28.18 -25.99
N CYS A 85 -0.71 27.49 -24.96
CA CYS A 85 -0.96 26.05 -24.96
C CYS A 85 -2.42 25.74 -24.58
N SER A 86 -2.84 24.49 -24.80
CA SER A 86 -4.15 24.05 -24.38
C SER A 86 -4.26 24.00 -22.84
N ARG A 87 -5.48 24.08 -22.31
CA ARG A 87 -5.71 23.95 -20.87
C ARG A 87 -5.21 22.61 -20.32
N SER A 88 -5.41 21.53 -21.05
CA SER A 88 -4.92 20.20 -20.67
C SER A 88 -3.39 20.15 -20.59
N GLN A 89 -2.69 20.80 -21.52
CA GLN A 89 -1.24 20.92 -21.47
C GLN A 89 -0.78 21.77 -20.30
N ALA A 90 -1.48 22.87 -19.99
CA ALA A 90 -1.20 23.69 -18.81
C ALA A 90 -1.38 22.90 -17.52
N GLU A 91 -2.43 22.07 -17.44
CA GLU A 91 -2.67 21.16 -16.29
C GLU A 91 -1.53 20.13 -16.17
N GLN A 92 -1.03 19.55 -17.27
CA GLN A 92 0.13 18.64 -17.26
C GLN A 92 1.43 19.34 -16.82
N TYR A 93 1.67 20.58 -17.24
CA TYR A 93 2.82 21.36 -16.74
C TYR A 93 2.74 21.61 -15.24
N ILE A 94 1.54 21.90 -14.71
CA ILE A 94 1.33 22.10 -13.29
C ILE A 94 1.57 20.79 -12.53
N GLU A 95 0.98 19.69 -12.96
CA GLU A 95 1.15 18.35 -12.35
C GLU A 95 2.61 17.87 -12.42
N GLY A 96 3.34 18.23 -13.47
CA GLY A 96 4.75 17.95 -13.63
C GLY A 96 5.66 18.83 -12.77
N GLY A 97 5.10 19.78 -12.01
CA GLY A 97 5.86 20.70 -11.15
C GLY A 97 6.74 21.67 -11.95
N TRP A 98 6.39 21.95 -13.20
CA TRP A 98 7.13 22.88 -14.08
C TRP A 98 6.72 24.32 -13.90
N VAL A 99 5.70 24.58 -13.08
CA VAL A 99 5.10 25.91 -12.92
C VAL A 99 5.44 26.49 -11.54
N ARG A 100 5.94 27.72 -11.55
CA ARG A 100 6.19 28.50 -10.34
C ARG A 100 5.24 29.69 -10.29
N VAL A 101 4.75 29.99 -9.10
CA VAL A 101 3.99 31.22 -8.83
C VAL A 101 4.76 31.96 -7.74
N ASP A 102 5.21 33.18 -8.04
CA ASP A 102 6.05 33.98 -7.15
C ASP A 102 7.27 33.21 -6.63
N GLY A 103 7.89 32.39 -7.50
CA GLY A 103 9.06 31.57 -7.19
C GLY A 103 8.75 30.21 -6.52
N GLN A 104 7.51 29.97 -6.07
CA GLN A 104 7.10 28.68 -5.46
C GLN A 104 6.53 27.72 -6.49
N VAL A 105 6.97 26.46 -6.47
CA VAL A 105 6.44 25.40 -7.35
C VAL A 105 5.02 25.06 -6.93
N ILE A 106 4.10 25.09 -7.89
CA ILE A 106 2.69 24.72 -7.70
C ILE A 106 2.38 23.47 -8.53
N GLU A 107 1.97 22.40 -7.86
CA GLU A 107 1.62 21.11 -8.49
C GLU A 107 0.10 20.84 -8.49
N SER A 108 -0.68 21.68 -7.83
CA SER A 108 -2.13 21.49 -7.73
C SER A 108 -2.84 22.07 -8.95
N VAL A 109 -3.49 21.22 -9.76
CA VAL A 109 -4.30 21.63 -10.94
C VAL A 109 -5.45 22.58 -10.55
N GLY A 110 -5.96 22.42 -9.31
CA GLY A 110 -7.02 23.28 -8.78
C GLY A 110 -6.58 24.65 -8.30
N ALA A 111 -5.26 24.95 -8.29
CA ALA A 111 -4.71 26.18 -7.77
C ALA A 111 -5.30 27.41 -8.47
N ARG A 112 -5.49 28.49 -7.69
CA ARG A 112 -5.92 29.79 -8.17
C ARG A 112 -4.83 30.81 -7.90
N VAL A 113 -4.72 31.78 -8.79
CA VAL A 113 -3.70 32.83 -8.72
C VAL A 113 -4.35 34.19 -8.88
N LEU A 114 -3.86 35.15 -8.11
CA LEU A 114 -4.31 36.53 -8.16
C LEU A 114 -3.70 37.26 -9.36
N ALA A 115 -4.35 38.31 -9.83
CA ALA A 115 -3.93 39.05 -11.04
C ALA A 115 -2.49 39.58 -10.98
N HIS A 116 -1.99 39.95 -9.80
CA HIS A 116 -0.65 40.47 -9.59
C HIS A 116 0.44 39.45 -9.43
N GLN A 117 0.08 38.13 -9.26
CA GLN A 117 1.08 37.08 -9.09
C GLN A 117 1.78 36.75 -10.40
N THR A 118 3.09 36.51 -10.32
CA THR A 118 3.94 36.15 -11.45
C THR A 118 3.91 34.64 -11.66
N ILE A 119 3.60 34.20 -12.88
CA ILE A 119 3.61 32.79 -13.25
C ILE A 119 4.82 32.55 -14.14
N GLU A 120 5.65 31.58 -13.79
CA GLU A 120 6.84 31.18 -14.54
C GLU A 120 6.72 29.72 -14.94
N LEU A 121 6.96 29.41 -16.23
CA LEU A 121 7.11 28.05 -16.73
C LEU A 121 8.60 27.74 -16.85
N ASP A 122 9.03 26.60 -16.31
CA ASP A 122 10.41 26.13 -16.41
C ASP A 122 10.80 25.96 -17.89
N LYS A 123 12.01 26.37 -18.25
CA LYS A 123 12.52 26.26 -19.64
C LYS A 123 12.66 24.82 -20.12
N ASN A 124 12.84 23.89 -19.19
CA ASN A 124 12.94 22.46 -19.47
C ASN A 124 11.59 21.73 -19.34
N ALA A 125 10.48 22.48 -19.28
CA ALA A 125 9.14 21.89 -19.16
C ALA A 125 8.87 20.97 -20.35
N SER A 126 8.53 19.71 -20.05
CA SER A 126 8.18 18.68 -21.04
C SER A 126 6.72 18.26 -20.83
N LEU A 127 6.04 17.97 -21.95
CA LEU A 127 4.70 17.38 -21.99
C LEU A 127 4.76 15.84 -22.10
N GLU A 128 5.92 15.25 -21.83
CA GLU A 128 6.01 13.79 -21.77
C GLU A 128 5.01 13.25 -20.74
N ALA A 129 4.40 12.12 -21.10
CA ALA A 129 3.48 11.45 -20.19
C ALA A 129 4.17 11.22 -18.85
N LEU A 130 3.56 11.75 -17.79
CA LEU A 130 4.10 11.60 -16.46
C LEU A 130 4.13 10.11 -16.10
N GLU A 131 5.32 9.56 -15.92
CA GLU A 131 5.51 8.14 -15.67
C GLU A 131 4.87 7.73 -14.32
N GLU A 132 4.26 6.54 -14.35
CA GLU A 132 3.75 5.90 -13.14
C GLU A 132 4.92 5.44 -12.29
N ILE A 133 4.91 5.77 -11.00
CA ILE A 133 5.99 5.43 -10.09
C ILE A 133 5.67 4.23 -9.22
N THR A 134 6.74 3.59 -8.76
CA THR A 134 6.69 2.55 -7.73
C THR A 134 7.62 2.93 -6.59
N ILE A 135 7.13 2.82 -5.37
CA ILE A 135 7.83 3.13 -4.13
C ILE A 135 8.10 1.84 -3.36
N LEU A 136 9.34 1.67 -2.96
CA LEU A 136 9.79 0.67 -2.00
C LEU A 136 9.89 1.32 -0.64
N MET A 137 9.31 0.72 0.41
CA MET A 137 9.37 1.23 1.77
C MET A 137 9.74 0.14 2.76
N HIS A 138 10.52 0.50 3.76
CA HIS A 138 10.73 -0.33 4.93
C HIS A 138 9.66 -0.03 5.99
N LYS A 139 8.57 -0.79 5.95
CA LYS A 139 7.48 -0.68 6.91
C LYS A 139 7.96 -1.03 8.33
N PRO A 140 7.76 -0.16 9.33
CA PRO A 140 7.98 -0.52 10.73
C PRO A 140 6.90 -1.47 11.24
N VAL A 141 7.15 -2.07 12.39
CA VAL A 141 6.11 -2.77 13.20
C VAL A 141 5.06 -1.76 13.65
N GLY A 142 3.82 -2.19 13.81
CA GLY A 142 2.70 -1.35 14.27
C GLY A 142 1.96 -0.59 13.18
N PHE A 143 2.41 -0.70 11.93
CA PHE A 143 1.71 -0.13 10.78
C PHE A 143 1.12 -1.25 9.92
N ASP A 144 -0.05 -1.00 9.34
CA ASP A 144 -0.61 -1.88 8.32
C ASP A 144 -0.15 -1.48 6.90
N SER A 145 -0.28 -2.42 5.96
CA SER A 145 0.21 -2.21 4.59
C SER A 145 -0.79 -1.51 3.69
N GLY A 146 -2.04 -1.34 4.12
CA GLY A 146 -3.12 -0.87 3.26
C GLY A 146 -4.16 -0.04 4.01
N GLU A 147 -5.38 -0.58 4.14
CA GLU A 147 -6.58 0.13 4.59
C GLU A 147 -6.87 0.03 6.08
N GLY A 148 -5.88 -0.29 6.90
CA GLY A 148 -6.08 -0.39 8.34
C GLY A 148 -6.13 0.96 9.07
N GLY A 149 -6.15 0.91 10.39
CA GLY A 149 -6.24 2.09 11.23
C GLY A 149 -4.96 2.93 11.28
N ASN A 150 -3.82 2.33 10.90
CA ASN A 150 -2.50 2.99 10.90
C ASN A 150 -1.72 2.64 9.63
N PRO A 151 -2.15 3.11 8.45
CA PRO A 151 -1.54 2.71 7.19
C PRO A 151 -0.12 3.24 7.03
N ALA A 152 0.80 2.38 6.57
CA ALA A 152 2.18 2.73 6.33
C ALA A 152 2.34 3.83 5.26
N LEU A 153 1.33 4.05 4.43
CA LEU A 153 1.27 5.16 3.48
C LEU A 153 1.46 6.54 4.16
N LEU A 154 1.02 6.69 5.42
CA LEU A 154 1.19 7.92 6.20
C LEU A 154 2.67 8.24 6.53
N LEU A 155 3.56 7.27 6.37
CA LEU A 155 5.00 7.45 6.59
C LEU A 155 5.73 8.02 5.37
N LEU A 156 5.05 8.12 4.23
CA LEU A 156 5.63 8.69 3.01
C LEU A 156 5.83 10.20 3.20
N ASP A 157 7.05 10.56 3.58
CA ASP A 157 7.50 11.93 3.75
C ASP A 157 8.70 12.15 2.82
N PRO A 158 8.76 13.23 2.03
CA PRO A 158 9.93 13.57 1.21
C PRO A 158 11.25 13.56 1.98
N ALA A 159 11.23 13.97 3.25
CA ALA A 159 12.42 13.99 4.11
C ALA A 159 12.97 12.59 4.44
N LYS A 160 12.16 11.53 4.26
CA LYS A 160 12.54 10.13 4.50
C LYS A 160 12.90 9.39 3.22
N GLN A 161 13.05 10.10 2.11
CA GLN A 161 13.50 9.51 0.86
C GLN A 161 14.96 9.10 0.96
N SER A 162 15.23 7.81 0.76
CA SER A 162 16.57 7.24 0.65
C SER A 162 16.98 7.16 -0.83
N ILE A 163 18.24 7.43 -1.11
CA ILE A 163 18.80 7.29 -2.45
C ILE A 163 19.67 6.03 -2.45
N ASP A 164 19.37 5.07 -3.34
CA ASP A 164 20.20 3.87 -3.49
C ASP A 164 21.60 4.28 -3.98
N PRO A 165 22.65 4.09 -3.19
CA PRO A 165 24.01 4.51 -3.56
C PRO A 165 24.52 3.81 -4.83
N ASN A 166 24.01 2.62 -5.13
CA ASN A 166 24.34 1.90 -6.37
C ASN A 166 23.67 2.48 -7.62
N LEU A 167 22.74 3.41 -7.45
CA LEU A 167 21.99 4.08 -8.50
C LEU A 167 22.38 5.55 -8.65
N ALA A 168 23.27 6.06 -7.82
CA ALA A 168 23.66 7.48 -7.74
C ALA A 168 24.25 8.07 -9.05
N GLY A 169 24.52 7.25 -10.07
CA GLY A 169 25.01 7.70 -11.38
C GLY A 169 24.04 7.49 -12.55
N GLY A 170 22.81 6.99 -12.32
CA GLY A 170 21.86 6.64 -13.37
C GLY A 170 20.56 7.46 -13.34
N ALA A 171 19.70 7.23 -14.36
CA ALA A 171 18.40 7.90 -14.51
C ALA A 171 17.46 7.81 -13.27
N ALA A 172 17.69 6.86 -12.37
CA ALA A 172 16.93 6.72 -11.13
C ALA A 172 17.31 7.75 -10.03
N ALA A 173 18.51 8.33 -10.12
CA ALA A 173 18.92 9.44 -9.24
C ALA A 173 18.19 10.75 -9.58
N SER A 174 17.52 10.81 -10.72
CA SER A 174 16.90 12.02 -11.27
C SER A 174 15.38 12.05 -11.19
N THR A 175 14.72 11.06 -10.55
CA THR A 175 13.27 11.15 -10.36
C THR A 175 12.98 12.30 -9.39
N ARG A 176 12.63 13.46 -9.97
CA ARG A 176 12.22 14.62 -9.20
C ARG A 176 11.01 14.24 -8.35
N PHE A 177 11.06 14.56 -7.06
CA PHE A 177 9.91 14.40 -6.19
C PHE A 177 8.77 15.29 -6.68
N LEU A 178 7.57 14.72 -6.80
CA LEU A 178 6.32 15.43 -7.09
C LEU A 178 5.26 14.98 -6.09
N GLN A 179 4.39 15.90 -5.64
CA GLN A 179 3.31 15.55 -4.71
C GLN A 179 2.36 14.49 -5.26
N ARG A 180 2.13 14.48 -6.57
CA ARG A 180 1.33 13.46 -7.25
C ARG A 180 1.86 12.04 -7.05
N HIS A 181 3.16 11.86 -6.76
CA HIS A 181 3.75 10.54 -6.50
C HIS A 181 3.21 9.90 -5.22
N PHE A 182 2.58 10.67 -4.34
CA PHE A 182 1.93 10.16 -3.13
C PHE A 182 0.42 9.99 -3.28
N THR A 183 -0.11 10.25 -4.47
CA THR A 183 -1.53 10.06 -4.76
C THR A 183 -1.76 8.79 -5.58
N ASN A 184 -2.94 8.18 -5.45
CA ASN A 184 -3.35 6.99 -6.20
C ASN A 184 -2.37 5.82 -6.11
N LEU A 185 -1.66 5.69 -4.98
CA LEU A 185 -0.76 4.57 -4.72
C LEU A 185 -1.56 3.35 -4.27
N THR A 186 -1.38 2.25 -4.97
CA THR A 186 -1.94 0.94 -4.60
C THR A 186 -0.93 0.21 -3.73
N PRO A 187 -1.28 -0.16 -2.48
CA PRO A 187 -0.46 -1.04 -1.66
C PRO A 187 -0.45 -2.44 -2.26
N THR A 188 0.72 -3.08 -2.28
CA THR A 188 0.89 -4.43 -2.79
C THR A 188 1.61 -5.31 -1.78
N THR A 189 1.43 -6.63 -1.92
CA THR A 189 2.11 -7.61 -1.06
C THR A 189 1.91 -7.28 0.43
N PRO A 190 0.69 -7.40 0.96
CA PRO A 190 0.38 -7.00 2.33
C PRO A 190 1.30 -7.70 3.34
N LEU A 191 1.63 -6.99 4.41
CA LEU A 191 2.46 -7.45 5.50
C LEU A 191 1.72 -7.19 6.83
N PRO A 192 1.62 -8.17 7.74
CA PRO A 192 0.95 -8.00 9.02
C PRO A 192 1.52 -6.83 9.85
N ASN A 193 0.74 -6.29 10.78
CA ASN A 193 1.15 -5.17 11.64
C ASN A 193 2.36 -5.52 12.49
N GLU A 194 2.44 -6.78 12.95
CA GLU A 194 3.51 -7.32 13.78
C GLU A 194 4.82 -7.54 12.99
N ALA A 195 4.73 -7.55 11.67
CA ALA A 195 5.89 -7.73 10.82
C ALA A 195 6.44 -6.40 10.31
N SER A 196 7.75 -6.37 10.09
CA SER A 196 8.46 -5.24 9.46
C SER A 196 9.02 -5.62 8.09
N GLY A 197 9.58 -4.66 7.38
CA GLY A 197 10.34 -4.90 6.17
C GLY A 197 9.72 -4.34 4.90
N LEU A 198 10.15 -4.88 3.77
CA LEU A 198 9.85 -4.35 2.45
C LEU A 198 8.37 -4.43 2.11
N ILE A 199 7.75 -3.30 1.81
CA ILE A 199 6.45 -3.19 1.15
C ILE A 199 6.58 -2.34 -0.11
N VAL A 200 5.61 -2.47 -1.01
CA VAL A 200 5.61 -1.79 -2.30
C VAL A 200 4.30 -1.03 -2.47
N PHE A 201 4.40 0.23 -2.82
CA PHE A 201 3.30 1.07 -3.27
C PHE A 201 3.53 1.42 -4.74
N THR A 202 2.50 1.34 -5.56
CA THR A 202 2.67 1.59 -6.99
C THR A 202 1.46 2.29 -7.60
N GLN A 203 1.72 3.13 -8.59
CA GLN A 203 0.72 3.69 -9.51
C GLN A 203 0.55 2.79 -10.74
N ASP A 204 1.56 1.94 -11.06
CA ASP A 204 1.50 1.03 -12.21
C ASP A 204 0.58 -0.17 -11.93
N PHE A 205 -0.56 -0.19 -12.63
CA PHE A 205 -1.54 -1.26 -12.55
C PHE A 205 -0.94 -2.65 -12.86
N ARG A 206 0.04 -2.73 -13.77
CA ARG A 206 0.68 -4.00 -14.14
C ARG A 206 1.51 -4.57 -13.00
N ILE A 207 2.22 -3.69 -12.27
CA ILE A 207 2.97 -4.07 -11.07
C ILE A 207 2.00 -4.45 -9.95
N ALA A 208 0.94 -3.65 -9.73
CA ALA A 208 -0.07 -3.93 -8.72
C ALA A 208 -0.70 -5.32 -8.95
N ARG A 209 -1.14 -5.59 -10.17
CA ARG A 209 -1.70 -6.89 -10.55
C ARG A 209 -0.71 -8.04 -10.35
N LYS A 210 0.53 -7.90 -10.80
CA LYS A 210 1.56 -8.94 -10.62
C LYS A 210 1.82 -9.27 -9.16
N LEU A 211 1.82 -8.28 -8.29
CA LEU A 211 2.17 -8.45 -6.88
C LEU A 211 0.97 -8.86 -6.00
N ASN A 212 -0.26 -8.58 -6.42
CA ASN A 212 -1.46 -8.95 -5.68
C ASN A 212 -2.12 -10.23 -6.24
N ASP A 213 -2.38 -10.27 -7.56
CA ASP A 213 -3.13 -11.36 -8.18
C ASP A 213 -2.25 -12.58 -8.48
N ASP A 214 -0.99 -12.35 -8.91
CA ASP A 214 -0.02 -13.41 -9.19
C ASP A 214 1.01 -13.60 -8.04
N ALA A 215 0.66 -13.24 -6.81
CA ALA A 215 1.56 -13.27 -5.64
C ALA A 215 2.15 -14.67 -5.38
N ASP A 216 1.42 -15.74 -5.74
CA ASP A 216 1.85 -17.12 -5.66
C ASP A 216 3.03 -17.48 -6.59
N ARG A 217 3.30 -16.65 -7.59
CA ARG A 217 4.41 -16.80 -8.53
C ARG A 217 5.63 -15.99 -8.16
N VAL A 218 5.47 -15.00 -7.28
CA VAL A 218 6.54 -14.10 -6.85
C VAL A 218 7.18 -14.65 -5.58
N GLU A 219 8.45 -15.05 -5.66
CA GLU A 219 9.19 -15.50 -4.50
C GLU A 219 9.47 -14.33 -3.55
N GLN A 220 9.32 -14.57 -2.24
CA GLN A 220 9.59 -13.61 -1.18
C GLN A 220 10.59 -14.20 -0.21
N GLU A 221 11.41 -13.34 0.40
CA GLU A 221 12.28 -13.73 1.51
C GLU A 221 11.97 -12.92 2.76
N CYS A 222 11.88 -13.66 3.88
CA CYS A 222 11.73 -13.09 5.21
C CYS A 222 12.84 -13.57 6.12
N LEU A 223 13.33 -12.69 6.98
CA LEU A 223 14.06 -13.05 8.17
C LEU A 223 13.06 -13.22 9.31
N VAL A 224 13.12 -14.35 9.98
CA VAL A 224 12.21 -14.73 11.07
C VAL A 224 13.05 -14.97 12.31
N GLN A 225 12.88 -14.12 13.32
CA GLN A 225 13.55 -14.30 14.60
C GLN A 225 12.76 -15.29 15.43
N VAL A 226 13.46 -16.30 15.94
CA VAL A 226 12.87 -17.37 16.74
C VAL A 226 13.62 -17.54 18.06
N ALA A 227 12.90 -18.06 19.05
CA ALA A 227 13.46 -18.48 20.34
C ALA A 227 12.90 -19.84 20.74
N ALA A 228 13.60 -20.54 21.60
CA ALA A 228 13.06 -21.74 22.24
C ALA A 228 11.89 -21.38 23.16
N ILE A 229 10.91 -22.28 23.26
CA ILE A 229 9.92 -22.22 24.33
C ILE A 229 10.62 -22.69 25.60
N PRO A 230 10.67 -21.86 26.68
CA PRO A 230 11.35 -22.24 27.91
C PRO A 230 10.75 -23.50 28.53
N THR A 231 11.60 -24.49 28.80
CA THR A 231 11.28 -25.71 29.54
C THR A 231 12.32 -25.89 30.67
N PRO A 232 12.04 -26.71 31.69
CA PRO A 232 13.01 -27.00 32.72
C PRO A 232 14.34 -27.59 32.19
N SER A 233 14.28 -28.30 31.06
CA SER A 233 15.44 -28.94 30.42
C SER A 233 16.29 -27.97 29.60
N ASN A 234 15.67 -27.07 28.82
CA ASN A 234 16.41 -26.18 27.92
C ASN A 234 16.69 -24.78 28.50
N ARG A 235 16.01 -24.40 29.61
CA ARG A 235 16.12 -23.07 30.23
C ARG A 235 15.97 -21.91 29.25
N GLY A 236 15.18 -22.11 28.18
CA GLY A 236 15.01 -21.12 27.11
C GLY A 236 16.11 -21.06 26.06
N LYS A 237 17.12 -21.93 26.11
CA LYS A 237 18.16 -22.03 25.08
C LYS A 237 17.69 -22.93 23.95
N LEU A 238 17.94 -22.49 22.72
CA LEU A 238 17.70 -23.26 21.51
C LEU A 238 18.97 -24.05 21.16
N HIS A 239 18.94 -25.37 21.34
CA HIS A 239 20.03 -26.24 20.96
C HIS A 239 20.08 -26.48 19.46
N ASP A 240 21.22 -26.70 18.89
CA ASP A 240 21.44 -26.88 17.46
C ASP A 240 20.66 -28.06 16.91
N ASP A 241 20.60 -29.18 17.62
CA ASP A 241 19.82 -30.37 17.18
C ASP A 241 18.33 -30.08 17.09
N ASP A 242 17.77 -29.38 18.06
CA ASP A 242 16.35 -28.97 18.06
C ASP A 242 16.07 -27.99 16.91
N LEU A 243 17.00 -27.07 16.66
CA LEU A 243 16.92 -26.10 15.58
C LEU A 243 16.95 -26.77 14.20
N TYR A 244 17.88 -27.71 13.98
CA TYR A 244 17.96 -28.42 12.69
C TYR A 244 16.75 -29.31 12.45
N GLN A 245 16.22 -29.98 13.48
CA GLN A 245 14.97 -30.73 13.36
C GLN A 245 13.78 -29.83 13.04
N ALA A 246 13.71 -28.66 13.67
CA ALA A 246 12.67 -27.67 13.36
C ALA A 246 12.77 -27.18 11.89
N ILE A 247 13.97 -26.89 11.40
CA ILE A 247 14.21 -26.47 10.02
C ILE A 247 13.78 -27.57 9.02
N ASP A 248 14.14 -28.81 9.26
CA ASP A 248 13.75 -29.93 8.40
C ASP A 248 12.22 -30.06 8.29
N ARG A 249 11.53 -30.00 9.43
CA ARG A 249 10.07 -29.99 9.47
C ARG A 249 9.45 -28.78 8.77
N LEU A 250 10.04 -27.60 8.91
CA LEU A 250 9.60 -26.38 8.22
C LEU A 250 9.72 -26.52 6.71
N CYS A 251 10.77 -27.17 6.22
CA CYS A 251 11.00 -27.34 4.78
C CYS A 251 10.01 -28.31 4.12
N HIS A 252 9.69 -29.43 4.80
CA HIS A 252 9.05 -30.58 4.10
C HIS A 252 7.90 -31.26 4.86
N GLY A 253 7.68 -30.95 6.13
CA GLY A 253 6.82 -31.78 6.99
C GLY A 253 5.53 -31.15 7.50
N LEU A 254 5.16 -29.99 7.03
CA LEU A 254 4.00 -29.28 7.57
C LEU A 254 2.78 -29.38 6.65
N SER A 255 1.60 -29.48 7.28
CA SER A 255 0.30 -29.38 6.62
C SER A 255 -0.56 -28.34 7.32
N PHE A 256 -1.45 -27.68 6.59
CA PHE A 256 -2.42 -26.73 7.11
C PHE A 256 -3.83 -27.28 6.86
N ASN A 257 -4.61 -27.49 7.93
CA ASN A 257 -5.94 -28.10 7.84
C ASN A 257 -5.98 -29.42 7.02
N GLY A 258 -4.95 -30.27 7.22
CA GLY A 258 -4.83 -31.55 6.51
C GLY A 258 -4.29 -31.44 5.07
N ILE A 259 -4.06 -30.25 4.56
CA ILE A 259 -3.49 -30.01 3.23
C ILE A 259 -1.98 -29.79 3.37
N PRO A 260 -1.12 -30.60 2.73
CA PRO A 260 0.32 -30.38 2.75
C PRO A 260 0.67 -28.98 2.23
N LEU A 261 1.56 -28.30 2.94
CA LEU A 261 2.09 -27.03 2.47
C LEU A 261 3.13 -27.26 1.36
N PRO A 262 3.19 -26.35 0.37
CA PRO A 262 4.27 -26.40 -0.61
C PRO A 262 5.63 -26.35 0.09
N PRO A 263 6.64 -27.07 -0.42
CA PRO A 263 7.99 -26.99 0.12
C PRO A 263 8.49 -25.54 0.11
N ILE A 264 9.05 -25.13 1.22
CA ILE A 264 9.71 -23.82 1.37
C ILE A 264 11.18 -24.03 1.68
N LYS A 265 11.98 -23.01 1.44
CA LYS A 265 13.41 -23.05 1.82
C LYS A 265 13.58 -22.31 3.12
N VAL A 266 14.09 -23.01 4.13
CA VAL A 266 14.46 -22.42 5.42
C VAL A 266 15.91 -22.71 5.70
N SER A 267 16.65 -21.69 6.14
CA SER A 267 18.06 -21.83 6.55
C SER A 267 18.37 -20.89 7.71
N VAL A 268 19.40 -21.18 8.45
CA VAL A 268 19.93 -20.27 9.48
C VAL A 268 20.55 -19.06 8.77
N ALA A 269 20.07 -17.87 9.10
CA ALA A 269 20.65 -16.62 8.62
C ALA A 269 21.68 -16.06 9.58
N GLN A 270 21.39 -16.13 10.88
CA GLN A 270 22.27 -15.72 11.95
C GLN A 270 21.89 -16.44 13.23
N GLN A 271 22.88 -16.87 13.99
CA GLN A 271 22.68 -17.47 15.31
C GLN A 271 23.69 -16.89 16.27
N THR A 272 23.20 -16.45 17.42
CA THR A 272 23.99 -15.99 18.58
C THR A 272 23.42 -16.64 19.82
N ASP A 273 24.07 -16.49 20.96
CA ASP A 273 23.60 -17.07 22.24
C ASP A 273 22.17 -16.65 22.61
N ASP A 274 21.77 -15.43 22.22
CA ASP A 274 20.48 -14.85 22.60
C ASP A 274 19.46 -14.80 21.46
N GLN A 275 19.89 -14.92 20.20
CA GLN A 275 19.03 -14.67 19.05
C GLN A 275 19.33 -15.64 17.90
N THR A 276 18.28 -16.24 17.38
CA THR A 276 18.34 -17.06 16.17
C THR A 276 17.44 -16.45 15.09
N TRP A 277 18.04 -16.15 13.95
CA TRP A 277 17.35 -15.68 12.76
C TRP A 277 17.35 -16.73 11.68
N LEU A 278 16.18 -17.10 11.19
CA LEU A 278 15.96 -17.99 10.07
C LEU A 278 15.63 -17.19 8.83
N ARG A 279 16.15 -17.60 7.68
CA ARG A 279 15.78 -17.09 6.36
C ARG A 279 14.77 -18.02 5.75
N PHE A 280 13.59 -17.51 5.46
CA PHE A 280 12.51 -18.17 4.76
C PHE A 280 12.48 -17.66 3.32
N ALA A 281 12.47 -18.57 2.33
CA ALA A 281 12.21 -18.25 0.93
C ALA A 281 11.01 -19.07 0.46
N PHE A 282 9.96 -18.39 -0.01
CA PHE A 282 8.66 -18.99 -0.30
C PHE A 282 7.91 -18.26 -1.40
N LYS A 283 6.87 -18.90 -1.93
CA LYS A 283 5.87 -18.33 -2.84
C LYS A 283 4.48 -18.58 -2.27
N GLY A 284 3.57 -17.63 -2.45
CA GLY A 284 2.15 -17.83 -2.13
C GLY A 284 1.83 -18.10 -0.65
N ILE A 285 2.61 -17.57 0.29
CA ILE A 285 2.29 -17.69 1.73
C ILE A 285 1.05 -16.85 2.07
N ARG A 286 0.15 -17.46 2.83
CA ARG A 286 -1.04 -16.79 3.37
C ARG A 286 -0.69 -15.96 4.61
N PRO A 287 -1.41 -14.86 4.88
CA PRO A 287 -1.29 -14.13 6.13
C PRO A 287 -1.46 -15.08 7.34
N GLY A 288 -0.60 -14.93 8.35
CA GLY A 288 -0.60 -15.77 9.55
C GLY A 288 0.06 -17.14 9.41
N GLN A 289 0.45 -17.58 8.22
CA GLN A 289 1.03 -18.89 8.00
C GLN A 289 2.41 -19.05 8.65
N ILE A 290 3.30 -18.05 8.57
CA ILE A 290 4.62 -18.12 9.22
C ILE A 290 4.50 -18.29 10.74
N PRO A 291 3.72 -17.48 11.48
CA PRO A 291 3.50 -17.69 12.90
C PRO A 291 3.05 -19.12 13.24
N GLU A 292 2.08 -19.66 12.51
CA GLU A 292 1.59 -21.00 12.73
C GLU A 292 2.64 -22.09 12.44
N MET A 293 3.44 -21.92 11.39
CA MET A 293 4.53 -22.85 11.08
C MET A 293 5.57 -22.89 12.21
N ILE A 294 5.91 -21.73 12.77
CA ILE A 294 6.87 -21.61 13.87
C ILE A 294 6.33 -22.29 15.13
N ASP A 295 5.07 -22.05 15.48
CA ASP A 295 4.41 -22.70 16.61
C ASP A 295 4.38 -24.22 16.49
N ARG A 296 4.05 -24.76 15.31
CA ARG A 296 3.98 -26.20 15.03
C ARG A 296 5.33 -26.94 15.15
N VAL A 297 6.44 -26.25 14.98
CA VAL A 297 7.76 -26.84 15.21
C VAL A 297 8.27 -26.64 16.63
N GLY A 298 7.45 -26.06 17.52
CA GLY A 298 7.78 -25.88 18.94
C GLY A 298 8.74 -24.71 19.19
N LEU A 299 8.73 -23.72 18.31
CA LEU A 299 9.49 -22.50 18.47
C LEU A 299 8.57 -21.30 18.77
N ARG A 300 9.13 -20.29 19.43
CA ARG A 300 8.44 -19.01 19.65
C ARG A 300 8.88 -18.00 18.63
N LEU A 301 7.89 -17.41 17.93
CA LEU A 301 8.14 -16.31 17.02
C LEU A 301 8.42 -15.02 17.81
N MET A 302 9.49 -14.33 17.46
CA MET A 302 9.90 -13.07 18.06
C MET A 302 9.71 -11.89 17.12
N ALA A 303 10.11 -12.02 15.85
CA ALA A 303 9.96 -10.99 14.84
C ALA A 303 9.93 -11.57 13.42
N ILE A 304 9.28 -10.84 12.51
CA ILE A 304 9.32 -11.12 11.07
C ILE A 304 9.76 -9.84 10.36
N LYS A 305 10.72 -9.98 9.43
CA LYS A 305 11.20 -8.90 8.58
C LYS A 305 11.29 -9.37 7.14
N ARG A 306 10.46 -8.83 6.24
CA ARG A 306 10.55 -9.14 4.80
C ARG A 306 11.69 -8.36 4.17
N ILE A 307 12.63 -9.07 3.56
CA ILE A 307 13.86 -8.49 3.01
C ILE A 307 13.92 -8.49 1.49
N ARG A 308 13.06 -9.26 0.79
CA ARG A 308 13.04 -9.35 -0.68
C ARG A 308 11.65 -9.68 -1.20
N ILE A 309 11.30 -9.12 -2.33
CA ILE A 309 10.11 -9.46 -3.14
C ILE A 309 10.58 -9.65 -4.58
N GLY A 310 10.38 -10.84 -5.15
CA GLY A 310 10.90 -11.19 -6.46
C GLY A 310 12.42 -11.00 -6.54
N ARG A 311 12.85 -10.17 -7.47
CA ARG A 311 14.27 -9.81 -7.64
C ARG A 311 14.68 -8.54 -6.90
N ILE A 312 13.74 -7.90 -6.20
CA ILE A 312 13.96 -6.61 -5.56
C ILE A 312 14.26 -6.81 -4.07
N PRO A 313 15.51 -6.60 -3.64
CA PRO A 313 15.86 -6.61 -2.23
C PRO A 313 15.47 -5.29 -1.56
N MET A 314 15.23 -5.35 -0.27
CA MET A 314 15.06 -4.15 0.56
C MET A 314 16.37 -3.33 0.62
N GLY A 315 17.51 -4.03 0.65
CA GLY A 315 18.81 -3.41 0.77
C GLY A 315 19.00 -2.71 2.11
N ASP A 316 19.57 -1.54 2.06
CA ASP A 316 19.95 -0.69 3.19
C ASP A 316 18.89 0.32 3.65
N LEU A 317 17.65 0.18 3.15
CA LEU A 317 16.53 1.04 3.61
C LEU A 317 16.38 0.96 5.13
N ALA A 318 16.57 2.08 5.81
CA ALA A 318 16.31 2.18 7.23
C ALA A 318 14.79 2.11 7.53
N VAL A 319 14.45 1.82 8.79
CA VAL A 319 13.04 1.70 9.20
C VAL A 319 12.29 3.02 8.96
N GLY A 320 11.19 2.95 8.22
CA GLY A 320 10.38 4.12 7.85
C GLY A 320 10.90 4.90 6.64
N GLU A 321 12.06 4.54 6.08
CA GLU A 321 12.53 5.12 4.84
C GLU A 321 11.88 4.48 3.62
N TRP A 322 11.90 5.24 2.52
CA TRP A 322 11.39 4.82 1.23
C TRP A 322 12.27 5.29 0.08
N ARG A 323 12.19 4.63 -1.07
CA ARG A 323 12.85 5.04 -2.31
C ARG A 323 12.03 4.66 -3.54
N TYR A 324 12.28 5.34 -4.64
CA TYR A 324 11.71 4.93 -5.93
C TYR A 324 12.33 3.64 -6.44
N LEU A 325 11.51 2.77 -7.03
CA LEU A 325 11.99 1.65 -7.83
C LEU A 325 12.34 2.17 -9.22
N PRO A 326 13.58 1.98 -9.71
CA PRO A 326 13.92 2.35 -11.07
C PRO A 326 13.07 1.64 -12.11
N ILE A 327 12.67 2.33 -13.18
CA ILE A 327 11.76 1.85 -14.23
C ILE A 327 12.27 0.56 -14.90
N TYR A 328 13.59 0.38 -15.00
CA TYR A 328 14.20 -0.81 -15.59
C TYR A 328 14.21 -2.04 -14.66
N LYS A 329 13.98 -1.88 -13.36
CA LYS A 329 13.89 -3.00 -12.41
C LYS A 329 12.50 -3.64 -12.47
N ARG A 330 12.45 -4.98 -12.36
CA ARG A 330 11.21 -5.79 -12.41
C ARG A 330 11.18 -6.77 -11.23
N PHE A 331 9.97 -7.02 -10.74
CA PHE A 331 9.70 -8.04 -9.71
C PHE A 331 9.72 -9.45 -10.27
#